data_009c4480adbe98039b8f39ed3991b1bc
#
_entry.id   009c4480adbe98039b8f39ed3991b1bc
#
_cell.length_a   1.000
_cell.length_b   1.000
_cell.length_c   1.000
_cell.angle_alpha   90.00
_cell.angle_beta   90.00
_cell.angle_gamma   90.00
#
_symmetry.space_group_name_H-M   'P 1'
#
loop_
_entity.id
_entity.type
_entity.pdbx_description
1 polymer ?
#
loop_
_entity_poly.entity_id
_entity_poly.type
_entity_poly.pdbx_seq_one_letter_code
_entity_poly.pdbx_strand_id
1 'polypeptide(L)'
;VTGPELIAAFLSDGSLLGLRPGSAVAEADRALAVDFVEEGGPGGALRRDYGLVELYFAGEPDRVLTGGSLELHRLPGDPALAAEWSAATGVDFAPYTAWSEVAGALAAAGLAEGDLERTTQGDYLEYRNPDIKVSVFVVDGEDGRDGWPGHGDLWSVSLG
;
A
#
# COMPACT_ATOMS: atom_id res chain seq x y z
N VAL A 1 0.60 -3.70 15.66
CA VAL A 1 0.47 -4.14 14.26
C VAL A 1 1.76 -3.83 13.51
N THR A 2 2.28 -4.79 12.79
CA THR A 2 3.48 -4.65 11.96
C THR A 2 3.10 -4.26 10.53
N GLY A 3 4.09 -3.79 9.76
CA GLY A 3 3.90 -3.52 8.33
C GLY A 3 3.40 -4.75 7.56
N PRO A 4 4.02 -5.93 7.71
CA PRO A 4 3.53 -7.15 7.07
C PRO A 4 2.09 -7.52 7.43
N GLU A 5 1.68 -7.34 8.68
CA GLU A 5 0.30 -7.58 9.11
C GLU A 5 -0.69 -6.62 8.46
N LEU A 6 -0.33 -5.34 8.38
CA LEU A 6 -1.14 -4.33 7.69
C LEU A 6 -1.33 -4.67 6.21
N ILE A 7 -0.23 -5.04 5.55
CA ILE A 7 -0.24 -5.39 4.12
C ILE A 7 -1.05 -6.66 3.88
N ALA A 8 -0.91 -7.66 4.74
CA ALA A 8 -1.68 -8.89 4.65
C ALA A 8 -3.19 -8.62 4.79
N ALA A 9 -3.59 -7.77 5.72
CA ALA A 9 -4.99 -7.38 5.89
C ALA A 9 -5.51 -6.65 4.65
N PHE A 10 -4.72 -5.73 4.10
CA PHE A 10 -5.06 -4.99 2.89
C PHE A 10 -5.26 -5.95 1.70
N LEU A 11 -4.34 -6.90 1.53
CA LEU A 11 -4.39 -7.89 0.45
C LEU A 11 -5.54 -8.89 0.61
N SER A 12 -6.02 -9.11 1.82
CA SER A 12 -7.10 -10.07 2.10
C SER A 12 -8.49 -9.45 2.08
N ASP A 13 -8.68 -8.22 2.56
CA ASP A 13 -10.01 -7.60 2.66
C ASP A 13 -10.20 -6.29 1.89
N GLY A 14 -9.14 -5.75 1.29
CA GLY A 14 -9.21 -4.53 0.49
C GLY A 14 -9.30 -3.24 1.28
N SER A 15 -9.12 -3.30 2.61
CA SER A 15 -9.12 -2.09 3.44
C SER A 15 -7.71 -1.70 3.86
N LEU A 16 -7.41 -0.41 3.78
CA LEU A 16 -6.15 0.17 4.22
C LEU A 16 -6.47 1.16 5.33
N LEU A 17 -6.11 0.82 6.57
CA LEU A 17 -6.38 1.67 7.76
C LEU A 17 -7.85 2.08 7.88
N GLY A 18 -8.76 1.16 7.53
CA GLY A 18 -10.20 1.39 7.54
C GLY A 18 -10.75 2.03 6.26
N LEU A 19 -9.89 2.44 5.34
CA LEU A 19 -10.28 3.01 4.06
C LEU A 19 -10.44 1.94 2.99
N ARG A 20 -11.47 2.09 2.17
CA ARG A 20 -11.77 1.18 1.07
C ARG A 20 -12.45 1.95 -0.08
N PRO A 21 -12.58 1.36 -1.29
CA PRO A 21 -13.31 2.01 -2.36
C PRO A 21 -14.70 2.43 -1.89
N GLY A 22 -15.07 3.66 -2.21
CA GLY A 22 -16.31 4.26 -1.73
C GLY A 22 -16.19 5.10 -0.47
N SER A 23 -15.06 5.05 0.25
CA SER A 23 -14.83 5.93 1.41
C SER A 23 -14.83 7.40 1.00
N ALA A 24 -15.44 8.25 1.82
CA ALA A 24 -15.47 9.69 1.58
C ALA A 24 -14.14 10.36 1.94
N VAL A 25 -13.89 11.53 1.38
CA VAL A 25 -12.70 12.35 1.72
C VAL A 25 -12.62 12.61 3.23
N ALA A 26 -13.75 12.88 3.88
CA ALA A 26 -13.79 13.09 5.33
C ALA A 26 -13.35 11.86 6.14
N GLU A 27 -13.58 10.65 5.62
CA GLU A 27 -13.10 9.42 6.28
C GLU A 27 -11.58 9.31 6.18
N ALA A 28 -10.99 9.70 5.04
CA ALA A 28 -9.54 9.77 4.89
C ALA A 28 -8.93 10.79 5.85
N ASP A 29 -9.55 11.94 6.02
CA ASP A 29 -9.10 12.97 6.97
C ASP A 29 -9.08 12.45 8.41
N ARG A 30 -10.03 11.60 8.78
CA ARG A 30 -10.08 10.99 10.11
C ARG A 30 -9.07 9.85 10.27
N ALA A 31 -8.88 9.05 9.22
CA ALA A 31 -8.02 7.88 9.27
C ALA A 31 -6.52 8.20 9.20
N LEU A 32 -6.15 9.24 8.46
CA LEU A 32 -4.76 9.59 8.18
C LEU A 32 -4.43 10.98 8.75
N ALA A 33 -3.94 11.02 9.98
CA ALA A 33 -3.54 12.26 10.65
C ALA A 33 -2.08 12.62 10.29
N VAL A 34 -1.78 12.66 9.01
CA VAL A 34 -0.46 13.04 8.47
C VAL A 34 -0.67 14.10 7.38
N ASP A 35 0.37 14.90 7.15
CA ASP A 35 0.35 15.93 6.10
C ASP A 35 0.28 15.29 4.71
N PHE A 36 -0.34 15.98 3.78
CA PHE A 36 -0.44 15.54 2.41
C PHE A 36 -0.35 16.71 1.43
N VAL A 37 0.04 16.37 0.20
CA VAL A 37 -0.01 17.27 -0.96
C VAL A 37 -1.22 16.84 -1.80
N GLU A 38 -2.08 17.80 -2.16
CA GLU A 38 -3.28 17.53 -2.93
C GLU A 38 -3.15 18.12 -4.33
N GLU A 39 -3.50 17.32 -5.33
CA GLU A 39 -3.56 17.76 -6.72
C GLU A 39 -4.98 17.52 -7.26
N GLY A 40 -5.54 18.56 -7.91
CA GLY A 40 -6.82 18.45 -8.61
C GLY A 40 -6.63 17.88 -10.01
N GLY A 41 -7.63 17.11 -10.44
CA GLY A 41 -7.69 16.53 -11.78
C GLY A 41 -8.99 16.88 -12.51
N PRO A 42 -9.22 16.27 -13.68
CA PRO A 42 -10.43 16.51 -14.46
C PRO A 42 -11.72 16.18 -13.68
N GLY A 43 -12.74 17.02 -13.85
CA GLY A 43 -14.05 16.79 -13.23
C GLY A 43 -14.07 16.88 -11.71
N GLY A 44 -13.07 17.53 -11.10
CA GLY A 44 -12.97 17.66 -9.65
C GLY A 44 -12.34 16.42 -8.96
N ALA A 45 -11.75 15.52 -9.70
CA ALA A 45 -10.98 14.40 -9.13
C ALA A 45 -9.82 14.92 -8.27
N LEU A 46 -9.47 14.16 -7.24
CA LEU A 46 -8.37 14.53 -6.34
C LEU A 46 -7.36 13.39 -6.24
N ARG A 47 -6.07 13.75 -6.18
CA ARG A 47 -4.99 12.88 -5.77
C ARG A 47 -4.35 13.46 -4.53
N ARG A 48 -4.20 12.64 -3.49
CA ARG A 48 -3.50 13.03 -2.26
C ARG A 48 -2.27 12.17 -2.06
N ASP A 49 -1.13 12.81 -1.89
CA ASP A 49 0.13 12.15 -1.56
C ASP A 49 0.48 12.44 -0.09
N TYR A 50 0.37 11.41 0.74
CA TYR A 50 0.70 11.46 2.17
C TYR A 50 2.15 11.02 2.45
N GLY A 51 2.96 10.85 1.43
CA GLY A 51 4.32 10.34 1.54
C GLY A 51 4.40 8.82 1.42
N LEU A 52 3.87 8.08 2.37
CA LEU A 52 3.83 6.62 2.31
C LEU A 52 2.61 6.10 1.54
N VAL A 53 1.50 6.80 1.60
CA VAL A 53 0.24 6.43 0.95
C VAL A 53 -0.16 7.50 -0.04
N GLU A 54 -0.62 7.09 -1.22
CA GLU A 54 -1.31 7.96 -2.17
C GLU A 54 -2.76 7.49 -2.29
N LEU A 55 -3.69 8.43 -2.31
CA LEU A 55 -5.12 8.15 -2.45
C LEU A 55 -5.68 8.89 -3.67
N TYR A 56 -6.58 8.22 -4.38
CA TYR A 56 -7.26 8.75 -5.57
C TYR A 56 -8.76 8.79 -5.32
N PHE A 57 -9.36 9.98 -5.49
CA PHE A 57 -10.79 10.20 -5.32
C PHE A 57 -11.44 10.55 -6.64
N ALA A 58 -12.63 10.01 -6.88
CA ALA A 58 -13.45 10.34 -8.03
C ALA A 58 -13.81 11.83 -8.02
N GLY A 59 -14.21 12.35 -9.18
CA GLY A 59 -14.68 13.73 -9.31
C GLY A 59 -16.04 13.97 -8.68
N GLU A 60 -16.48 15.22 -8.79
CA GLU A 60 -17.81 15.63 -8.33
C GLU A 60 -18.92 14.77 -8.96
N PRO A 61 -20.05 14.56 -8.25
CA PRO A 61 -20.38 15.17 -6.96
C PRO A 61 -19.88 14.39 -5.75
N ASP A 62 -19.56 13.09 -5.87
CA ASP A 62 -19.43 12.19 -4.72
C ASP A 62 -18.04 12.19 -4.09
N ARG A 63 -16.98 12.42 -4.88
CA ARG A 63 -15.58 12.41 -4.43
C ARG A 63 -15.28 11.27 -3.47
N VAL A 64 -15.59 10.06 -3.89
CA VAL A 64 -15.29 8.84 -3.13
C VAL A 64 -13.97 8.24 -3.55
N LEU A 65 -13.33 7.53 -2.63
CA LEU A 65 -12.08 6.81 -2.89
C LEU A 65 -12.30 5.77 -3.99
N THR A 66 -11.46 5.79 -5.02
CA THR A 66 -11.49 4.84 -6.14
C THR A 66 -10.27 3.94 -6.16
N GLY A 67 -9.17 4.37 -5.57
CA GLY A 67 -7.93 3.62 -5.56
C GLY A 67 -6.91 4.27 -4.66
N GLY A 68 -5.76 3.64 -4.57
CA GLY A 68 -4.66 4.14 -3.75
C GLY A 68 -3.47 3.21 -3.82
N SER A 69 -2.38 3.62 -3.19
CA SER A 69 -1.16 2.82 -3.14
C SER A 69 -0.38 3.07 -1.86
N LEU A 70 0.34 2.05 -1.45
CA LEU A 70 1.30 2.08 -0.35
C LEU A 70 2.69 2.06 -0.98
N GLU A 71 3.42 3.17 -0.83
CA GLU A 71 4.69 3.43 -1.52
C GLU A 71 5.88 3.00 -0.66
N LEU A 72 6.03 1.71 -0.43
CA LEU A 72 7.04 1.15 0.47
C LEU A 72 8.47 1.46 0.05
N HIS A 73 8.72 1.63 -1.26
CA HIS A 73 10.05 1.96 -1.79
C HIS A 73 10.61 3.29 -1.28
N ARG A 74 9.76 4.14 -0.71
CA ARG A 74 10.18 5.43 -0.14
C ARG A 74 10.77 5.32 1.26
N LEU A 75 10.50 4.23 1.97
CA LEU A 75 10.91 4.07 3.37
C LEU A 75 12.42 3.95 3.59
N PRO A 76 13.19 3.18 2.78
CA PRO A 76 14.62 3.02 3.05
C PRO A 76 15.42 4.32 2.98
N GLY A 77 15.02 5.23 2.09
CA GLY A 77 15.69 6.51 1.91
C GLY A 77 15.16 7.63 2.81
N ASP A 78 14.12 7.37 3.60
CA ASP A 78 13.46 8.39 4.42
C ASP A 78 13.03 7.83 5.78
N PRO A 79 13.96 7.70 6.75
CA PRO A 79 13.63 7.19 8.08
C PRO A 79 12.59 8.05 8.82
N ALA A 80 12.54 9.35 8.54
CA ALA A 80 11.57 10.25 9.13
C ALA A 80 10.14 9.90 8.70
N LEU A 81 9.96 9.45 7.48
CA LEU A 81 8.66 9.02 6.95
C LEU A 81 8.13 7.81 7.73
N ALA A 82 8.99 6.80 7.96
CA ALA A 82 8.62 5.62 8.76
C ALA A 82 8.22 6.02 10.19
N ALA A 83 8.99 6.89 10.82
CA ALA A 83 8.72 7.37 12.18
C ALA A 83 7.40 8.14 12.26
N GLU A 84 7.14 9.03 11.31
CA GLU A 84 5.89 9.80 11.22
C GLU A 84 4.67 8.89 11.10
N TRP A 85 4.73 7.93 10.19
CA TRP A 85 3.63 7.00 9.96
C TRP A 85 3.43 6.03 11.13
N SER A 86 4.49 5.55 11.76
CA SER A 86 4.39 4.72 12.96
C SER A 86 3.74 5.48 14.12
N ALA A 87 4.10 6.74 14.30
CA ALA A 87 3.50 7.59 15.34
C ALA A 87 2.02 7.88 15.07
N ALA A 88 1.64 8.12 13.81
CA ALA A 88 0.27 8.47 13.45
C ALA A 88 -0.67 7.27 13.44
N THR A 89 -0.20 6.07 13.10
CA THR A 89 -1.04 4.89 12.87
C THR A 89 -0.86 3.77 13.88
N GLY A 90 0.21 3.78 14.65
CA GLY A 90 0.58 2.67 15.54
C GLY A 90 1.12 1.44 14.80
N VAL A 91 1.31 1.54 13.49
CA VAL A 91 1.89 0.46 12.67
C VAL A 91 3.41 0.57 12.69
N ASP A 92 4.08 -0.53 12.98
CA ASP A 92 5.54 -0.59 12.99
C ASP A 92 6.07 -0.89 11.58
N PHE A 93 6.53 0.16 10.90
CA PHE A 93 7.10 0.06 9.56
C PHE A 93 8.61 -0.09 9.62
N ALA A 94 9.12 -1.19 9.03
CA ALA A 94 10.55 -1.37 8.81
C ALA A 94 10.99 -0.69 7.49
N PRO A 95 12.28 -0.37 7.33
CA PRO A 95 12.79 0.18 6.07
C PRO A 95 12.51 -0.71 4.86
N TYR A 96 12.57 -2.02 5.05
CA TYR A 96 12.32 -3.03 4.02
C TYR A 96 11.29 -4.04 4.52
N THR A 97 10.43 -4.48 3.64
CA THR A 97 9.45 -5.54 3.94
C THR A 97 9.61 -6.65 2.91
N ALA A 98 9.96 -7.85 3.36
CA ALA A 98 10.10 -9.00 2.49
C ALA A 98 8.74 -9.64 2.18
N TRP A 99 8.56 -10.13 0.96
CA TRP A 99 7.34 -10.85 0.59
C TRP A 99 7.09 -12.06 1.50
N SER A 100 8.14 -12.77 1.91
CA SER A 100 8.02 -13.91 2.83
C SER A 100 7.37 -13.54 4.17
N GLU A 101 7.60 -12.34 4.67
CA GLU A 101 6.97 -11.84 5.89
C GLU A 101 5.46 -11.60 5.70
N VAL A 102 5.10 -11.02 4.56
CA VAL A 102 3.69 -10.79 4.20
C VAL A 102 2.97 -12.11 3.94
N ALA A 103 3.59 -13.03 3.22
CA ALA A 103 3.03 -14.35 2.95
C ALA A 103 2.79 -15.14 4.26
N GLY A 104 3.70 -15.02 5.22
CA GLY A 104 3.52 -15.59 6.55
C GLY A 104 2.32 -15.01 7.30
N ALA A 105 2.15 -13.69 7.25
CA ALA A 105 1.01 -13.01 7.86
C ALA A 105 -0.31 -13.34 7.15
N LEU A 106 -0.30 -13.49 5.82
CA LEU A 106 -1.46 -13.96 5.05
C LEU A 106 -1.88 -15.37 5.46
N ALA A 107 -0.93 -16.29 5.57
CA ALA A 107 -1.20 -17.67 6.00
C ALA A 107 -1.85 -17.69 7.39
N ALA A 108 -1.37 -16.87 8.31
CA ALA A 108 -1.96 -16.73 9.64
C ALA A 108 -3.39 -16.18 9.59
N ALA A 109 -3.73 -15.39 8.57
CA ALA A 109 -5.07 -14.84 8.33
C ALA A 109 -5.96 -15.80 7.50
N GLY A 110 -5.46 -16.97 7.10
CA GLY A 110 -6.22 -17.98 6.36
C GLY A 110 -6.16 -17.83 4.84
N LEU A 111 -5.30 -17.00 4.29
CA LEU A 111 -5.13 -16.83 2.84
C LEU A 111 -3.76 -17.37 2.42
N ALA A 112 -3.75 -18.38 1.55
CA ALA A 112 -2.51 -18.94 1.03
C ALA A 112 -1.98 -18.10 -0.16
N GLU A 113 -0.65 -18.08 -0.32
CA GLU A 113 -0.02 -17.42 -1.47
C GLU A 113 -0.57 -17.95 -2.81
N GLY A 114 -0.85 -19.27 -2.89
CA GLY A 114 -1.44 -19.89 -4.06
C GLY A 114 -2.86 -19.45 -4.41
N ASP A 115 -3.55 -18.76 -3.49
CA ASP A 115 -4.87 -18.18 -3.76
C ASP A 115 -4.77 -16.85 -4.51
N LEU A 116 -3.58 -16.31 -4.67
CA LEU A 116 -3.31 -15.07 -5.39
C LEU A 116 -2.90 -15.37 -6.83
N GLU A 117 -3.26 -14.47 -7.73
CA GLU A 117 -2.75 -14.50 -9.10
C GLU A 117 -1.32 -13.95 -9.11
N ARG A 118 -0.39 -14.70 -9.71
CA ARG A 118 1.01 -14.29 -9.83
C ARG A 118 1.34 -14.01 -11.28
N THR A 119 1.91 -12.84 -11.54
CA THR A 119 2.32 -12.42 -12.88
C THR A 119 3.71 -11.81 -12.83
N THR A 120 4.54 -12.08 -13.84
CA THR A 120 5.83 -11.41 -14.00
C THR A 120 5.64 -10.13 -14.79
N GLN A 121 6.16 -9.01 -14.27
CA GLN A 121 6.09 -7.71 -14.92
C GLN A 121 7.46 -7.02 -14.88
N GLY A 122 8.26 -7.22 -15.94
CA GLY A 122 9.63 -6.70 -15.98
C GLY A 122 10.46 -7.26 -14.85
N ASP A 123 11.00 -6.37 -14.01
CA ASP A 123 11.81 -6.74 -12.84
C ASP A 123 10.98 -6.97 -11.57
N TYR A 124 9.67 -7.15 -11.71
CA TYR A 124 8.75 -7.34 -10.58
C TYR A 124 7.91 -8.60 -10.74
N LEU A 125 7.56 -9.20 -9.59
CA LEU A 125 6.45 -10.14 -9.50
C LEU A 125 5.25 -9.38 -8.96
N GLU A 126 4.10 -9.57 -9.59
CA GLU A 126 2.82 -9.06 -9.08
C GLU A 126 2.04 -10.21 -8.45
N TYR A 127 1.64 -10.04 -7.19
CA TYR A 127 0.69 -10.92 -6.52
C TYR A 127 -0.61 -10.15 -6.37
N ARG A 128 -1.70 -10.67 -6.94
CA ARG A 128 -2.98 -9.98 -7.00
C ARG A 128 -4.09 -10.81 -6.39
N ASN A 129 -4.89 -10.17 -5.54
CA ASN A 129 -6.18 -10.69 -5.16
C ASN A 129 -7.23 -10.10 -6.12
N PRO A 130 -7.76 -10.89 -7.09
CA PRO A 130 -8.64 -10.36 -8.13
C PRO A 130 -10.01 -9.97 -7.59
N ASP A 131 -10.44 -10.55 -6.48
CA ASP A 131 -11.77 -10.30 -5.89
C ASP A 131 -11.89 -8.89 -5.34
N ILE A 132 -10.79 -8.36 -4.80
CA ILE A 132 -10.73 -7.02 -4.20
C ILE A 132 -9.82 -6.06 -4.94
N LYS A 133 -9.19 -6.50 -6.01
CA LYS A 133 -8.32 -5.71 -6.90
C LYS A 133 -7.15 -5.03 -6.17
N VAL A 134 -6.54 -5.76 -5.25
CA VAL A 134 -5.29 -5.35 -4.58
C VAL A 134 -4.13 -6.12 -5.17
N SER A 135 -3.06 -5.43 -5.53
CA SER A 135 -1.84 -6.00 -6.09
C SER A 135 -0.63 -5.61 -5.25
N VAL A 136 0.25 -6.58 -5.02
CA VAL A 136 1.56 -6.36 -4.39
C VAL A 136 2.64 -6.54 -5.45
N PHE A 137 3.54 -5.57 -5.54
CA PHE A 137 4.70 -5.64 -6.44
C PHE A 137 5.95 -5.95 -5.64
N VAL A 138 6.58 -7.07 -5.98
CA VAL A 138 7.78 -7.60 -5.33
C VAL A 138 8.96 -7.51 -6.28
N VAL A 139 10.09 -7.00 -5.82
CA VAL A 139 11.30 -6.91 -6.64
C VAL A 139 11.81 -8.31 -6.99
N ASP A 140 11.98 -8.58 -8.28
CA ASP A 140 12.46 -9.86 -8.81
C ASP A 140 13.80 -9.72 -9.57
N GLY A 141 14.47 -8.58 -9.42
CA GLY A 141 15.80 -8.36 -9.95
C GLY A 141 16.89 -9.03 -9.11
N GLU A 142 18.12 -9.02 -9.60
CA GLU A 142 19.27 -9.62 -8.92
C GLU A 142 19.89 -8.69 -7.87
N ASP A 143 19.51 -7.42 -7.87
CA ASP A 143 20.10 -6.41 -7.00
C ASP A 143 19.71 -6.62 -5.53
N GLY A 144 20.68 -6.40 -4.65
CA GLY A 144 20.43 -6.35 -3.21
C GLY A 144 19.89 -4.99 -2.79
N ARG A 145 19.63 -4.87 -1.50
CA ARG A 145 19.22 -3.62 -0.87
C ARG A 145 20.34 -2.58 -0.92
N ASP A 146 20.03 -1.39 -1.45
CA ASP A 146 20.99 -0.28 -1.53
C ASP A 146 20.23 1.07 -1.46
N GLY A 147 19.56 1.32 -0.33
CA GLY A 147 18.67 2.46 -0.17
C GLY A 147 17.34 2.30 -0.94
N TRP A 148 17.18 1.19 -1.65
CA TRP A 148 15.99 0.79 -2.39
C TRP A 148 15.67 -0.67 -2.07
N PRO A 149 14.41 -1.10 -2.19
CA PRO A 149 14.06 -2.51 -2.05
C PRO A 149 14.85 -3.38 -3.03
N GLY A 150 15.38 -4.50 -2.53
CA GLY A 150 16.11 -5.49 -3.30
C GLY A 150 15.28 -6.74 -3.55
N HIS A 151 15.91 -7.77 -4.14
CA HIS A 151 15.26 -9.02 -4.49
C HIS A 151 14.42 -9.60 -3.34
N GLY A 152 13.14 -9.86 -3.61
CA GLY A 152 12.20 -10.41 -2.63
C GLY A 152 11.52 -9.38 -1.73
N ASP A 153 11.93 -8.11 -1.80
CA ASP A 153 11.28 -7.03 -1.03
C ASP A 153 10.09 -6.46 -1.79
N LEU A 154 9.10 -5.96 -1.06
CA LEU A 154 7.98 -5.23 -1.63
C LEU A 154 8.44 -3.86 -2.11
N TRP A 155 8.00 -3.50 -3.31
CA TRP A 155 8.14 -2.16 -3.86
C TRP A 155 6.94 -1.29 -3.50
N SER A 156 5.75 -1.79 -3.78
CA SER A 156 4.49 -1.10 -3.51
C SER A 156 3.32 -2.06 -3.40
N VAL A 157 2.23 -1.56 -2.86
CA VAL A 157 0.92 -2.24 -2.86
C VAL A 157 -0.09 -1.27 -3.44
N SER A 158 -0.91 -1.72 -4.38
CA SER A 158 -1.89 -0.86 -5.03
C SER A 158 -3.30 -1.44 -4.99
N LEU A 159 -4.28 -0.55 -4.89
CA LEU A 159 -5.70 -0.81 -4.98
C LEU A 159 -6.24 -0.21 -6.28
N GLY A 160 -6.90 -1.03 -7.05
CA GLY A 160 -7.49 -0.57 -8.31
C GLY A 160 -7.14 -1.32 -9.55
#